data_16e8995718e0aee880bcb4d658767e20
#
_entry.id   16e8995718e0aee880bcb4d658767e20
#
_cell.length_a   1.000
_cell.length_b   1.000
_cell.length_c   1.000
_cell.angle_alpha   90.00
_cell.angle_beta   90.00
_cell.angle_gamma   90.00
#
_symmetry.space_group_name_H-M   'P 1'
#
loop_
_entity.id
_entity.type
_entity.pdbx_description
1 polymer ?
#
loop_
_entity_poly.entity_id
_entity_poly.type
_entity_poly.pdbx_seq_one_letter_code
_entity_poly.pdbx_strand_id
1 'polypeptide(L)'
;MVFHSFPLMNSAILNRTYTVIKESIHKTHILNPVRTSLKNKTFIVTGGHYGIGYSIASSIASYGANVVLLDTCTRDDKKYKNNIYTAAEKITEMTQKPNCIAIDCNITHKNHIEYALQETIDIFGGINGIVMNASSTNLYDTLHVSESAINNMTYMNIKGNFLLGQKYIRYASKRGGGRILAISPPLSYIDTKHYWVPHLYYSMSMMNVTMMLKTWNAEFSNIHVNSVWPVEFSYSSGLNKKRVCNKREQSTITGEAIKHLLCADAELCSGHHFTDESIVRWINNNKLN
;
A
#
# COMPACT_ATOMS: atom_id res chain seq x y z
N MET A 1 13.81 49.97 -10.68
CA MET A 1 13.54 48.74 -9.94
C MET A 1 12.13 48.82 -9.37
N VAL A 2 11.21 48.13 -9.99
CA VAL A 2 9.79 48.13 -9.56
C VAL A 2 9.56 46.78 -8.89
N PHE A 3 9.42 46.79 -7.58
CA PHE A 3 9.01 45.62 -6.81
C PHE A 3 7.50 45.39 -7.03
N HIS A 4 7.12 44.38 -7.78
CA HIS A 4 5.74 43.92 -7.82
C HIS A 4 5.46 43.17 -6.53
N SER A 5 4.59 43.75 -5.70
CA SER A 5 3.99 43.10 -4.53
C SER A 5 3.13 41.93 -5.00
N PHE A 6 3.45 40.71 -4.58
CA PHE A 6 2.56 39.56 -4.73
C PHE A 6 1.28 39.82 -3.92
N PRO A 7 0.10 39.60 -4.51
CA PRO A 7 -1.15 39.75 -3.77
C PRO A 7 -1.20 38.66 -2.66
N LEU A 8 -1.55 39.08 -1.46
CA LEU A 8 -1.88 38.20 -0.34
C LEU A 8 -2.89 37.16 -0.77
N MET A 9 -2.58 35.90 -0.65
CA MET A 9 -3.46 34.77 -0.96
C MET A 9 -4.81 35.00 -0.25
N ASN A 10 -5.86 35.03 -1.04
CA ASN A 10 -7.21 35.32 -0.62
C ASN A 10 -7.67 34.31 0.44
N SER A 11 -8.23 34.80 1.54
CA SER A 11 -8.76 34.00 2.67
C SER A 11 -9.75 32.90 2.23
N ALA A 12 -10.37 33.06 1.07
CA ALA A 12 -11.26 32.09 0.45
C ALA A 12 -10.52 30.80 0.00
N ILE A 13 -9.25 30.90 -0.44
CA ILE A 13 -8.44 29.73 -0.83
C ILE A 13 -7.99 28.98 0.42
N LEU A 14 -7.55 29.69 1.45
CA LEU A 14 -7.21 29.07 2.75
C LEU A 14 -8.42 28.40 3.40
N ASN A 15 -9.61 29.03 3.33
CA ASN A 15 -10.84 28.42 3.83
C ASN A 15 -11.27 27.21 3.00
N ARG A 16 -11.08 27.19 1.68
CA ARG A 16 -11.37 26.03 0.83
C ARG A 16 -10.44 24.86 1.15
N THR A 17 -9.16 25.12 1.35
CA THR A 17 -8.19 24.08 1.73
C THR A 17 -8.48 23.54 3.14
N TYR A 18 -8.89 24.41 4.07
CA TYR A 18 -9.31 24.02 5.42
C TYR A 18 -10.65 23.25 5.40
N THR A 19 -11.56 23.58 4.52
CA THR A 19 -12.84 22.87 4.33
C THR A 19 -12.63 21.49 3.74
N VAL A 20 -11.74 21.33 2.74
CA VAL A 20 -11.36 20.02 2.17
C VAL A 20 -10.68 19.13 3.20
N ILE A 21 -9.84 19.69 4.08
CA ILE A 21 -9.24 18.96 5.20
C ILE A 21 -10.30 18.61 6.26
N LYS A 22 -11.23 19.51 6.56
CA LYS A 22 -12.34 19.25 7.49
C LYS A 22 -13.35 18.23 6.94
N GLU A 23 -13.65 18.26 5.65
CA GLU A 23 -14.49 17.24 4.99
C GLU A 23 -13.83 15.86 4.98
N SER A 24 -12.50 15.80 4.89
CA SER A 24 -11.72 14.57 5.05
C SER A 24 -11.84 13.99 6.47
N ILE A 25 -11.97 14.83 7.49
CA ILE A 25 -12.10 14.42 8.90
C ILE A 25 -13.56 14.03 9.24
N HIS A 26 -14.57 14.56 8.56
CA HIS A 26 -16.00 14.33 8.86
C HIS A 26 -16.59 13.07 8.21
N LYS A 27 -15.84 12.34 7.37
CA LYS A 27 -16.30 11.05 6.83
C LYS A 27 -15.90 9.86 7.72
N THR A 28 -16.17 9.97 9.03
CA THR A 28 -15.84 8.92 9.99
C THR A 28 -16.54 7.59 9.72
N HIS A 29 -17.65 7.58 9.00
CA HIS A 29 -18.40 6.35 8.71
C HIS A 29 -17.74 5.47 7.65
N ILE A 30 -16.91 6.03 6.77
CA ILE A 30 -16.29 5.23 5.69
C ILE A 30 -15.31 4.17 6.19
N LEU A 31 -14.80 4.33 7.41
CA LEU A 31 -13.91 3.37 8.05
C LEU A 31 -14.63 2.40 8.99
N ASN A 32 -15.97 2.49 9.12
CA ASN A 32 -16.70 1.54 9.93
C ASN A 32 -16.53 0.12 9.38
N PRO A 33 -16.11 -0.86 10.22
CA PRO A 33 -15.95 -2.22 9.78
C PRO A 33 -17.31 -2.85 9.54
N VAL A 34 -17.56 -3.32 8.33
CA VAL A 34 -18.74 -4.12 7.97
C VAL A 34 -18.47 -5.62 8.11
N ARG A 35 -17.22 -5.98 8.40
CA ARG A 35 -16.77 -7.36 8.59
C ARG A 35 -15.95 -7.48 9.87
N THR A 36 -16.26 -8.51 10.64
CA THR A 36 -15.49 -8.90 11.82
C THR A 36 -14.45 -9.98 11.50
N SER A 37 -14.38 -10.46 10.25
CA SER A 37 -13.46 -11.50 9.80
C SER A 37 -13.24 -11.42 8.30
N LEU A 38 -12.06 -11.85 7.86
CA LEU A 38 -11.72 -12.03 6.45
C LEU A 38 -11.74 -13.52 6.02
N LYS A 39 -12.43 -14.37 6.80
CA LYS A 39 -12.55 -15.80 6.51
C LYS A 39 -13.08 -16.02 5.09
N ASN A 40 -12.50 -16.98 4.39
CA ASN A 40 -12.82 -17.32 2.98
C ASN A 40 -12.56 -16.19 1.98
N LYS A 41 -11.74 -15.20 2.36
CA LYS A 41 -11.25 -14.17 1.43
C LYS A 41 -9.78 -14.42 1.15
N THR A 42 -9.39 -14.31 -0.11
CA THR A 42 -8.01 -14.53 -0.57
C THR A 42 -7.40 -13.21 -1.03
N PHE A 43 -6.23 -12.89 -0.49
CA PHE A 43 -5.49 -11.69 -0.84
C PHE A 43 -4.06 -12.03 -1.26
N ILE A 44 -3.61 -11.38 -2.32
CA ILE A 44 -2.21 -11.41 -2.73
C ILE A 44 -1.49 -10.21 -2.12
N VAL A 45 -0.31 -10.42 -1.54
CA VAL A 45 0.56 -9.37 -0.98
C VAL A 45 1.91 -9.44 -1.67
N THR A 46 2.31 -8.37 -2.37
CA THR A 46 3.62 -8.30 -3.02
C THR A 46 4.69 -7.75 -2.07
N GLY A 47 5.92 -8.28 -2.14
CA GLY A 47 7.00 -7.89 -1.23
C GLY A 47 6.76 -8.39 0.20
N GLY A 48 6.33 -9.65 0.33
CA GLY A 48 5.81 -10.21 1.58
C GLY A 48 6.83 -10.87 2.49
N HIS A 49 8.10 -11.02 2.07
CA HIS A 49 9.08 -11.76 2.86
C HIS A 49 9.54 -11.03 4.13
N TYR A 50 9.38 -9.71 4.20
CA TYR A 50 9.89 -8.88 5.29
C TYR A 50 9.12 -7.55 5.43
N GLY A 51 9.27 -6.90 6.60
CA GLY A 51 8.83 -5.52 6.85
C GLY A 51 7.33 -5.31 6.74
N ILE A 52 6.92 -4.27 6.03
CA ILE A 52 5.52 -3.87 5.89
C ILE A 52 4.69 -4.97 5.23
N GLY A 53 5.18 -5.56 4.14
CA GLY A 53 4.47 -6.63 3.43
C GLY A 53 4.23 -7.86 4.30
N TYR A 54 5.24 -8.30 5.05
CA TYR A 54 5.09 -9.39 6.03
C TYR A 54 4.08 -9.05 7.13
N SER A 55 4.12 -7.83 7.64
CA SER A 55 3.19 -7.39 8.68
C SER A 55 1.75 -7.31 8.17
N ILE A 56 1.54 -6.81 6.95
CA ILE A 56 0.22 -6.82 6.30
C ILE A 56 -0.28 -8.26 6.17
N ALA A 57 0.53 -9.14 5.61
CA ALA A 57 0.19 -10.55 5.42
C ALA A 57 -0.17 -11.23 6.74
N SER A 58 0.64 -11.02 7.78
CA SER A 58 0.38 -11.56 9.12
C SER A 58 -0.92 -11.04 9.73
N SER A 59 -1.19 -9.72 9.61
CA SER A 59 -2.40 -9.11 10.15
C SER A 59 -3.67 -9.61 9.46
N ILE A 60 -3.67 -9.73 8.13
CA ILE A 60 -4.87 -10.22 7.42
C ILE A 60 -5.06 -11.73 7.55
N ALA A 61 -3.97 -12.51 7.62
CA ALA A 61 -4.04 -13.95 7.87
C ALA A 61 -4.58 -14.26 9.28
N SER A 62 -4.15 -13.51 10.30
CA SER A 62 -4.69 -13.65 11.67
C SER A 62 -6.19 -13.35 11.75
N TYR A 63 -6.71 -12.57 10.81
CA TYR A 63 -8.14 -12.27 10.68
C TYR A 63 -8.90 -13.30 9.82
N GLY A 64 -8.24 -14.37 9.45
CA GLY A 64 -8.81 -15.55 8.78
C GLY A 64 -8.74 -15.51 7.25
N ALA A 65 -8.06 -14.55 6.65
CA ALA A 65 -7.83 -14.52 5.21
C ALA A 65 -6.88 -15.65 4.76
N ASN A 66 -7.06 -16.11 3.53
CA ASN A 66 -6.00 -16.78 2.77
C ASN A 66 -5.07 -15.71 2.20
N VAL A 67 -3.77 -15.94 2.29
CA VAL A 67 -2.75 -14.98 1.86
C VAL A 67 -1.76 -15.65 0.91
N VAL A 68 -1.47 -14.97 -0.18
CA VAL A 68 -0.43 -15.39 -1.11
C VAL A 68 0.66 -14.31 -1.14
N LEU A 69 1.87 -14.69 -0.74
CA LEU A 69 3.03 -13.83 -0.80
C LEU A 69 3.67 -13.92 -2.18
N LEU A 70 3.82 -12.79 -2.87
CA LEU A 70 4.60 -12.69 -4.11
C LEU A 70 5.89 -11.93 -3.87
N ASP A 71 7.03 -12.56 -4.13
CA ASP A 71 8.34 -11.93 -4.00
C ASP A 71 9.36 -12.68 -4.86
N THR A 72 10.53 -12.09 -5.07
CA THR A 72 11.70 -12.71 -5.71
C THR A 72 12.74 -13.20 -4.69
N CYS A 73 12.53 -12.93 -3.41
CA CYS A 73 13.43 -13.34 -2.34
C CYS A 73 13.17 -14.81 -1.95
N THR A 74 13.66 -15.73 -2.78
CA THR A 74 13.48 -17.19 -2.60
C THR A 74 14.55 -17.86 -1.75
N ARG A 75 15.63 -17.14 -1.41
CA ARG A 75 16.72 -17.57 -0.53
C ARG A 75 16.83 -16.61 0.63
N ASP A 76 17.37 -17.06 1.74
CA ASP A 76 17.52 -16.21 2.92
C ASP A 76 18.29 -14.94 2.61
N ASP A 77 17.63 -13.81 2.82
CA ASP A 77 18.26 -12.51 2.74
C ASP A 77 19.34 -12.39 3.83
N LYS A 78 20.54 -11.94 3.42
CA LYS A 78 21.70 -11.84 4.33
C LYS A 78 21.45 -10.95 5.54
N LYS A 79 20.60 -9.94 5.39
CA LYS A 79 20.31 -8.95 6.44
C LYS A 79 19.19 -9.39 7.35
N TYR A 80 18.13 -10.00 6.80
CA TYR A 80 16.92 -10.32 7.54
C TYR A 80 16.79 -11.79 7.87
N LYS A 81 17.67 -12.65 7.31
CA LYS A 81 17.69 -14.11 7.51
C LYS A 81 16.30 -14.72 7.30
N ASN A 82 15.63 -14.29 6.26
CA ASN A 82 14.26 -14.68 5.92
C ASN A 82 14.09 -14.67 4.40
N ASN A 83 13.24 -15.55 3.91
CA ASN A 83 12.82 -15.60 2.52
C ASN A 83 11.29 -15.69 2.45
N ILE A 84 10.75 -15.69 1.26
CA ILE A 84 9.30 -15.72 1.05
C ILE A 84 8.65 -17.00 1.61
N TYR A 85 9.32 -18.16 1.52
CA TYR A 85 8.79 -19.44 1.99
C TYR A 85 8.78 -19.49 3.52
N THR A 86 9.90 -19.14 4.15
CA THR A 86 9.97 -19.07 5.63
C THR A 86 9.02 -17.99 6.19
N ALA A 87 8.73 -16.94 5.44
CA ALA A 87 7.72 -15.97 5.83
C ALA A 87 6.30 -16.57 5.82
N ALA A 88 5.95 -17.33 4.78
CA ALA A 88 4.66 -18.02 4.70
C ALA A 88 4.50 -19.09 5.79
N GLU A 89 5.55 -19.88 6.06
CA GLU A 89 5.58 -20.86 7.14
C GLU A 89 5.32 -20.22 8.51
N LYS A 90 6.02 -19.14 8.85
CA LYS A 90 5.82 -18.41 10.11
C LYS A 90 4.40 -17.85 10.27
N ILE A 91 3.79 -17.39 9.18
CA ILE A 91 2.39 -16.91 9.21
C ILE A 91 1.44 -18.09 9.43
N THR A 92 1.68 -19.22 8.77
CA THR A 92 0.89 -20.45 8.92
C THR A 92 0.99 -20.99 10.35
N GLU A 93 2.19 -21.04 10.92
CA GLU A 93 2.40 -21.42 12.31
C GLU A 93 1.68 -20.49 13.30
N MET A 94 1.81 -19.16 13.09
CA MET A 94 1.16 -18.15 13.92
C MET A 94 -0.37 -18.27 13.89
N THR A 95 -0.95 -18.56 12.74
CA THR A 95 -2.41 -18.68 12.56
C THR A 95 -2.94 -20.07 12.88
N GLN A 96 -2.06 -21.08 13.00
CA GLN A 96 -2.39 -22.50 13.12
C GLN A 96 -3.33 -23.00 12.00
N LYS A 97 -3.20 -22.42 10.79
CA LYS A 97 -4.02 -22.72 9.61
C LYS A 97 -3.16 -22.68 8.36
N PRO A 98 -3.37 -23.58 7.39
CA PRO A 98 -2.66 -23.56 6.11
C PRO A 98 -3.22 -22.47 5.18
N ASN A 99 -3.22 -21.23 5.66
CA ASN A 99 -3.84 -20.09 4.97
C ASN A 99 -2.83 -19.09 4.40
N CYS A 100 -1.53 -19.42 4.42
CA CYS A 100 -0.51 -18.58 3.80
C CYS A 100 0.40 -19.43 2.92
N ILE A 101 0.58 -19.03 1.67
CA ILE A 101 1.51 -19.64 0.72
C ILE A 101 2.42 -18.58 0.10
N ALA A 102 3.52 -19.02 -0.51
CA ALA A 102 4.48 -18.18 -1.19
C ALA A 102 4.66 -18.62 -2.64
N ILE A 103 4.73 -17.67 -3.55
CA ILE A 103 5.00 -17.90 -4.97
C ILE A 103 6.14 -16.97 -5.42
N ASP A 104 7.20 -17.56 -6.00
CA ASP A 104 8.27 -16.78 -6.64
C ASP A 104 7.70 -16.00 -7.83
N CYS A 105 7.65 -14.70 -7.70
CA CYS A 105 7.04 -13.85 -8.71
C CYS A 105 7.75 -12.49 -8.81
N ASN A 106 8.36 -12.25 -9.95
CA ASN A 106 8.81 -10.93 -10.34
C ASN A 106 7.66 -10.19 -11.05
N ILE A 107 7.07 -9.20 -10.39
CA ILE A 107 5.94 -8.43 -10.94
C ILE A 107 6.27 -7.59 -12.18
N THR A 108 7.54 -7.45 -12.54
CA THR A 108 7.95 -6.79 -13.80
C THR A 108 7.79 -7.69 -15.02
N HIS A 109 7.50 -8.99 -14.81
CA HIS A 109 7.35 -10.01 -15.85
C HIS A 109 5.89 -10.49 -15.91
N LYS A 110 5.26 -10.25 -17.05
CA LYS A 110 3.85 -10.60 -17.28
C LYS A 110 3.54 -12.09 -17.01
N ASN A 111 4.40 -12.98 -17.47
CA ASN A 111 4.18 -14.43 -17.34
C ASN A 111 4.26 -14.89 -15.86
N HIS A 112 5.12 -14.29 -15.05
CA HIS A 112 5.19 -14.57 -13.61
C HIS A 112 3.90 -14.14 -12.90
N ILE A 113 3.34 -12.98 -13.28
CA ILE A 113 2.06 -12.52 -12.73
C ILE A 113 0.92 -13.47 -13.13
N GLU A 114 0.84 -13.83 -14.42
CA GLU A 114 -0.21 -14.73 -14.91
C GLU A 114 -0.16 -16.09 -14.22
N TYR A 115 1.02 -16.67 -14.05
CA TYR A 115 1.23 -17.89 -13.29
C TYR A 115 0.78 -17.74 -11.83
N ALA A 116 1.22 -16.67 -11.14
CA ALA A 116 0.90 -16.46 -9.73
C ALA A 116 -0.62 -16.25 -9.50
N LEU A 117 -1.31 -15.55 -10.40
CA LEU A 117 -2.76 -15.40 -10.31
C LEU A 117 -3.48 -16.75 -10.53
N GLN A 118 -3.05 -17.55 -11.52
CA GLN A 118 -3.65 -18.85 -11.80
C GLN A 118 -3.44 -19.81 -10.63
N GLU A 119 -2.21 -19.93 -10.13
CA GLU A 119 -1.88 -20.77 -8.98
C GLU A 119 -2.69 -20.40 -7.74
N THR A 120 -2.88 -19.09 -7.51
CA THR A 120 -3.73 -18.59 -6.41
C THR A 120 -5.19 -19.05 -6.57
N ILE A 121 -5.70 -19.02 -7.80
CA ILE A 121 -7.07 -19.44 -8.11
C ILE A 121 -7.22 -20.94 -7.90
N ASP A 122 -6.26 -21.73 -8.36
CA ASP A 122 -6.29 -23.19 -8.28
C ASP A 122 -6.25 -23.68 -6.82
N ILE A 123 -5.48 -23.00 -5.97
CA ILE A 123 -5.35 -23.36 -4.53
C ILE A 123 -6.52 -22.85 -3.69
N PHE A 124 -6.94 -21.61 -3.87
CA PHE A 124 -7.92 -20.96 -2.98
C PHE A 124 -9.28 -20.68 -3.64
N GLY A 125 -9.48 -21.05 -4.88
CA GLY A 125 -10.73 -20.89 -5.62
C GLY A 125 -11.01 -19.46 -6.13
N GLY A 126 -10.13 -18.49 -5.84
CA GLY A 126 -10.30 -17.12 -6.32
C GLY A 126 -9.48 -16.09 -5.57
N ILE A 127 -9.56 -14.84 -6.04
CA ILE A 127 -8.79 -13.70 -5.51
C ILE A 127 -9.76 -12.56 -5.21
N ASN A 128 -9.86 -12.14 -3.95
CA ASN A 128 -10.73 -11.05 -3.50
C ASN A 128 -10.03 -9.69 -3.54
N GLY A 129 -8.70 -9.67 -3.48
CA GLY A 129 -7.94 -8.42 -3.56
C GLY A 129 -6.44 -8.63 -3.69
N ILE A 130 -5.76 -7.55 -4.06
CA ILE A 130 -4.30 -7.47 -4.09
C ILE A 130 -3.83 -6.31 -3.22
N VAL A 131 -2.68 -6.50 -2.58
CA VAL A 131 -1.96 -5.46 -1.84
C VAL A 131 -0.61 -5.22 -2.52
N MET A 132 -0.48 -4.08 -3.17
CA MET A 132 0.72 -3.64 -3.87
C MET A 132 1.67 -2.99 -2.88
N ASN A 133 2.61 -3.77 -2.36
CA ASN A 133 3.61 -3.30 -1.40
C ASN A 133 5.05 -3.41 -1.96
N ALA A 134 5.30 -4.32 -2.91
CA ALA A 134 6.63 -4.44 -3.51
C ALA A 134 7.05 -3.13 -4.18
N SER A 135 8.24 -2.64 -3.82
CA SER A 135 8.82 -1.43 -4.39
C SER A 135 10.35 -1.50 -4.40
N SER A 136 10.95 -0.85 -5.38
CA SER A 136 12.37 -0.52 -5.38
C SER A 136 12.55 0.85 -4.73
N THR A 137 13.47 0.96 -3.79
CA THR A 137 13.71 2.18 -3.03
C THR A 137 15.14 2.65 -3.21
N ASN A 138 15.30 3.87 -3.70
CA ASN A 138 16.56 4.58 -3.70
C ASN A 138 16.32 6.03 -3.27
N LEU A 139 16.98 6.46 -2.21
CA LEU A 139 16.75 7.74 -1.54
C LEU A 139 17.86 8.77 -1.83
N TYR A 140 18.59 8.62 -2.90
CA TYR A 140 19.54 9.62 -3.34
C TYR A 140 18.84 10.84 -3.94
N ASP A 141 19.49 11.98 -3.80
CA ASP A 141 19.03 13.24 -4.41
C ASP A 141 19.21 13.23 -5.94
N THR A 142 18.75 14.30 -6.58
CA THR A 142 18.72 14.44 -8.05
C THR A 142 20.10 14.30 -8.70
N LEU A 143 21.17 14.71 -8.01
CA LEU A 143 22.52 14.66 -8.59
C LEU A 143 23.23 13.32 -8.41
N HIS A 144 22.80 12.52 -7.42
CA HIS A 144 23.49 11.29 -7.03
C HIS A 144 22.72 10.01 -7.35
N VAL A 145 21.44 10.11 -7.78
CA VAL A 145 20.66 8.93 -8.19
C VAL A 145 21.23 8.36 -9.50
N SER A 146 21.60 7.08 -9.49
CA SER A 146 22.15 6.42 -10.69
C SER A 146 21.03 6.04 -11.67
N GLU A 147 21.40 5.94 -12.97
CA GLU A 147 20.50 5.44 -14.00
C GLU A 147 19.93 4.04 -13.68
N SER A 148 20.78 3.16 -13.16
CA SER A 148 20.33 1.82 -12.72
C SER A 148 19.28 1.89 -11.62
N ALA A 149 19.42 2.80 -10.65
CA ALA A 149 18.42 3.01 -9.61
C ALA A 149 17.10 3.58 -10.18
N ILE A 150 17.20 4.53 -11.11
CA ILE A 150 16.06 5.09 -11.86
C ILE A 150 15.33 3.98 -12.59
N ASN A 151 16.03 3.15 -13.36
CA ASN A 151 15.46 2.04 -14.11
C ASN A 151 14.77 1.02 -13.18
N ASN A 152 15.41 0.65 -12.07
CA ASN A 152 14.82 -0.28 -11.09
C ASN A 152 13.53 0.27 -10.48
N MET A 153 13.50 1.54 -10.10
CA MET A 153 12.29 2.19 -9.58
C MET A 153 11.20 2.29 -10.66
N THR A 154 11.56 2.61 -11.90
CA THR A 154 10.61 2.64 -13.02
C THR A 154 10.00 1.26 -13.26
N TYR A 155 10.83 0.22 -13.36
CA TYR A 155 10.36 -1.13 -13.65
C TYR A 155 9.54 -1.71 -12.51
N MET A 156 9.97 -1.55 -11.26
CA MET A 156 9.26 -2.13 -10.12
C MET A 156 8.03 -1.29 -9.73
N ASN A 157 8.23 0.01 -9.42
CA ASN A 157 7.18 0.82 -8.81
C ASN A 157 6.11 1.24 -9.82
N ILE A 158 6.48 1.45 -11.09
CA ILE A 158 5.53 1.90 -12.12
C ILE A 158 5.05 0.72 -12.96
N LYS A 159 5.95 0.13 -13.77
CA LYS A 159 5.56 -0.93 -14.71
C LYS A 159 5.04 -2.18 -14.00
N GLY A 160 5.71 -2.66 -12.96
CA GLY A 160 5.35 -3.88 -12.23
C GLY A 160 3.98 -3.75 -11.57
N ASN A 161 3.75 -2.67 -10.82
CA ASN A 161 2.45 -2.41 -10.20
C ASN A 161 1.33 -2.24 -11.26
N PHE A 162 1.61 -1.55 -12.38
CA PHE A 162 0.64 -1.41 -13.46
C PHE A 162 0.27 -2.77 -14.06
N LEU A 163 1.25 -3.61 -14.39
CA LEU A 163 1.02 -4.94 -14.96
C LEU A 163 0.22 -5.84 -14.01
N LEU A 164 0.58 -5.84 -12.72
CA LEU A 164 -0.15 -6.62 -11.71
C LEU A 164 -1.60 -6.14 -11.59
N GLY A 165 -1.83 -4.84 -11.47
CA GLY A 165 -3.17 -4.25 -11.39
C GLY A 165 -3.99 -4.55 -12.64
N GLN A 166 -3.41 -4.36 -13.83
CA GLN A 166 -4.08 -4.65 -15.11
C GLN A 166 -4.54 -6.12 -15.19
N LYS A 167 -3.68 -7.07 -14.81
CA LYS A 167 -4.02 -8.50 -14.83
C LYS A 167 -5.09 -8.83 -13.80
N TYR A 168 -4.96 -8.30 -12.59
CA TYR A 168 -5.95 -8.52 -11.55
C TYR A 168 -7.31 -7.88 -11.92
N ILE A 169 -7.35 -6.65 -12.41
CA ILE A 169 -8.59 -5.97 -12.84
C ILE A 169 -9.29 -6.80 -13.92
N ARG A 170 -8.55 -7.28 -14.92
CA ARG A 170 -9.12 -8.14 -15.99
C ARG A 170 -9.76 -9.41 -15.45
N TYR A 171 -9.19 -9.99 -14.40
CA TYR A 171 -9.75 -11.14 -13.70
C TYR A 171 -10.97 -10.76 -12.85
N ALA A 172 -10.83 -9.74 -11.99
CA ALA A 172 -11.81 -9.38 -10.98
C ALA A 172 -13.09 -8.79 -11.59
N SER A 173 -12.98 -7.94 -12.63
CA SER A 173 -14.14 -7.32 -13.29
C SER A 173 -15.13 -8.32 -13.86
N LYS A 174 -14.68 -9.51 -14.24
CA LYS A 174 -15.54 -10.61 -14.76
C LYS A 174 -16.19 -11.43 -13.65
N ARG A 175 -15.86 -11.18 -12.38
CA ARG A 175 -16.26 -11.99 -11.21
C ARG A 175 -16.92 -11.16 -10.11
N GLY A 176 -17.56 -10.08 -10.49
CA GLY A 176 -18.28 -9.20 -9.56
C GLY A 176 -17.42 -8.13 -8.90
N GLY A 177 -16.15 -8.00 -9.33
CA GLY A 177 -15.26 -6.95 -8.82
C GLY A 177 -14.23 -7.44 -7.81
N GLY A 178 -13.50 -6.46 -7.19
CA GLY A 178 -12.46 -6.77 -6.24
C GLY A 178 -11.82 -5.55 -5.61
N ARG A 179 -10.78 -5.78 -4.79
CA ARG A 179 -10.07 -4.71 -4.07
C ARG A 179 -8.62 -4.60 -4.48
N ILE A 180 -8.14 -3.37 -4.64
CA ILE A 180 -6.72 -3.06 -4.82
C ILE A 180 -6.31 -2.09 -3.70
N LEU A 181 -5.37 -2.50 -2.86
CA LEU A 181 -4.72 -1.62 -1.90
C LEU A 181 -3.27 -1.43 -2.32
N ALA A 182 -2.72 -0.25 -2.07
CA ALA A 182 -1.31 0.00 -2.31
C ALA A 182 -0.65 0.77 -1.16
N ILE A 183 0.64 0.53 -0.99
CA ILE A 183 1.49 1.42 -0.19
C ILE A 183 1.90 2.56 -1.11
N SER A 184 1.16 3.67 -1.03
CA SER A 184 1.46 4.87 -1.83
C SER A 184 0.96 6.14 -1.15
N PRO A 185 1.62 7.30 -1.40
CA PRO A 185 1.32 8.54 -0.71
C PRO A 185 -0.01 9.16 -1.14
N PRO A 186 -0.71 9.88 -0.25
CA PRO A 186 -1.86 10.68 -0.65
C PRO A 186 -1.43 11.85 -1.56
N LEU A 187 -2.32 12.26 -2.47
CA LEU A 187 -2.04 13.37 -3.40
C LEU A 187 -1.77 14.70 -2.70
N SER A 188 -2.32 14.91 -1.49
CA SER A 188 -2.03 16.08 -0.67
C SER A 188 -0.54 16.24 -0.32
N TYR A 189 0.25 15.18 -0.46
CA TYR A 189 1.69 15.24 -0.25
C TYR A 189 2.44 15.97 -1.37
N ILE A 190 1.80 16.19 -2.54
CA ILE A 190 2.39 16.98 -3.64
C ILE A 190 2.79 18.38 -3.14
N ASP A 191 1.99 18.99 -2.27
CA ASP A 191 2.26 20.32 -1.72
C ASP A 191 3.18 20.29 -0.50
N THR A 192 3.63 19.11 -0.08
CA THR A 192 4.45 18.94 1.11
C THR A 192 5.93 18.90 0.75
N LYS A 193 6.65 20.01 0.96
CA LYS A 193 8.08 20.14 0.65
C LYS A 193 8.91 18.97 1.18
N HIS A 194 8.63 18.51 2.39
CA HIS A 194 9.40 17.45 3.05
C HIS A 194 9.24 16.07 2.39
N TYR A 195 8.17 15.86 1.63
CA TYR A 195 7.97 14.59 0.93
C TYR A 195 8.92 14.41 -0.26
N TRP A 196 9.24 15.51 -0.96
CA TRP A 196 10.01 15.47 -2.20
C TRP A 196 11.52 15.50 -1.98
N VAL A 197 11.99 16.11 -0.89
CA VAL A 197 13.41 16.37 -0.66
C VAL A 197 13.98 15.37 0.34
N PRO A 198 15.16 14.77 0.02
CA PRO A 198 15.99 14.93 -1.18
C PRO A 198 15.73 13.91 -2.29
N HIS A 199 14.77 13.00 -2.16
CA HIS A 199 14.62 11.77 -2.97
C HIS A 199 13.50 11.89 -4.03
N LEU A 200 13.60 12.87 -4.90
CA LEU A 200 12.60 13.21 -5.90
C LEU A 200 12.13 12.00 -6.73
N TYR A 201 13.07 11.21 -7.30
CA TYR A 201 12.68 10.15 -8.23
C TYR A 201 11.88 9.03 -7.54
N TYR A 202 12.28 8.65 -6.32
CA TYR A 202 11.51 7.72 -5.51
C TYR A 202 10.09 8.25 -5.26
N SER A 203 9.98 9.49 -4.81
CA SER A 203 8.69 10.13 -4.53
C SER A 203 7.79 10.19 -5.77
N MET A 204 8.34 10.56 -6.94
CA MET A 204 7.64 10.51 -8.21
C MET A 204 7.15 9.11 -8.56
N SER A 205 8.00 8.10 -8.43
CA SER A 205 7.65 6.72 -8.75
C SER A 205 6.53 6.17 -7.85
N MET A 206 6.51 6.52 -6.57
CA MET A 206 5.45 6.13 -5.64
C MET A 206 4.14 6.92 -5.87
N MET A 207 4.23 8.20 -6.27
CA MET A 207 3.05 9.00 -6.63
C MET A 207 2.37 8.46 -7.89
N ASN A 208 3.11 7.86 -8.83
CA ASN A 208 2.51 7.18 -9.99
C ASN A 208 1.56 6.04 -9.56
N VAL A 209 1.88 5.31 -8.47
CA VAL A 209 0.97 4.27 -7.94
C VAL A 209 -0.34 4.89 -7.48
N THR A 210 -0.30 6.03 -6.79
CA THR A 210 -1.51 6.77 -6.39
C THR A 210 -2.33 7.22 -7.60
N MET A 211 -1.66 7.68 -8.65
CA MET A 211 -2.34 8.07 -9.91
C MET A 211 -3.02 6.88 -10.58
N MET A 212 -2.36 5.72 -10.62
CA MET A 212 -2.97 4.48 -11.12
C MET A 212 -4.26 4.14 -10.37
N LEU A 213 -4.23 4.16 -9.03
CA LEU A 213 -5.40 3.87 -8.21
C LEU A 213 -6.54 4.86 -8.49
N LYS A 214 -6.24 6.16 -8.59
CA LYS A 214 -7.24 7.18 -8.93
C LYS A 214 -7.90 6.91 -10.27
N THR A 215 -7.10 6.57 -11.27
CA THR A 215 -7.62 6.27 -12.62
C THR A 215 -8.46 5.00 -12.62
N TRP A 216 -7.98 3.92 -12.00
CA TRP A 216 -8.74 2.66 -11.93
C TRP A 216 -10.05 2.80 -11.16
N ASN A 217 -10.10 3.64 -10.12
CA ASN A 217 -11.36 3.93 -9.43
C ASN A 217 -12.39 4.62 -10.34
N ALA A 218 -11.94 5.43 -11.28
CA ALA A 218 -12.80 6.12 -12.22
C ALA A 218 -13.20 5.24 -13.43
N GLU A 219 -12.29 4.36 -13.86
CA GLU A 219 -12.51 3.46 -15.02
C GLU A 219 -13.40 2.26 -14.69
N PHE A 220 -13.35 1.75 -13.45
CA PHE A 220 -13.98 0.47 -13.08
C PHE A 220 -14.85 0.62 -11.83
N SER A 221 -16.16 0.63 -12.02
CA SER A 221 -17.13 0.80 -10.93
C SER A 221 -17.13 -0.33 -9.89
N ASN A 222 -16.68 -1.53 -10.26
CA ASN A 222 -16.64 -2.71 -9.38
C ASN A 222 -15.22 -3.04 -8.86
N ILE A 223 -14.24 -2.15 -9.10
CA ILE A 223 -12.88 -2.27 -8.54
C ILE A 223 -12.69 -1.20 -7.49
N HIS A 224 -12.64 -1.60 -6.23
CA HIS A 224 -12.49 -0.68 -5.11
C HIS A 224 -11.03 -0.51 -4.75
N VAL A 225 -10.55 0.72 -4.75
CA VAL A 225 -9.13 1.04 -4.56
C VAL A 225 -8.90 1.90 -3.33
N ASN A 226 -7.79 1.63 -2.63
CA ASN A 226 -7.31 2.50 -1.56
C ASN A 226 -5.79 2.50 -1.51
N SER A 227 -5.19 3.53 -0.92
CA SER A 227 -3.80 3.48 -0.51
C SER A 227 -3.63 3.81 0.96
N VAL A 228 -2.55 3.28 1.52
CA VAL A 228 -2.07 3.63 2.85
C VAL A 228 -0.62 4.06 2.74
N TRP A 229 -0.27 5.17 3.36
CA TRP A 229 1.10 5.66 3.44
C TRP A 229 1.62 5.61 4.87
N PRO A 230 2.73 4.89 5.13
CA PRO A 230 3.36 4.87 6.46
C PRO A 230 3.97 6.22 6.79
N VAL A 231 3.44 6.93 7.78
CA VAL A 231 3.87 8.31 8.12
C VAL A 231 5.30 8.36 8.62
N GLU A 232 5.68 7.46 9.49
CA GLU A 232 7.03 7.50 10.08
C GLU A 232 8.13 7.10 9.10
N PHE A 233 7.80 6.33 8.05
CA PHE A 233 8.75 6.02 6.98
C PHE A 233 9.17 7.28 6.21
N SER A 234 8.29 8.27 6.09
CA SER A 234 8.58 9.55 5.45
C SER A 234 9.51 10.44 6.29
N TYR A 235 9.52 10.26 7.62
CA TYR A 235 10.41 11.01 8.53
C TYR A 235 11.75 10.30 8.79
N SER A 236 11.83 8.98 8.67
CA SER A 236 13.05 8.22 8.96
C SER A 236 14.06 8.22 7.80
N SER A 237 13.65 8.62 6.60
CA SER A 237 14.47 8.53 5.40
C SER A 237 15.50 9.65 5.23
N GLY A 238 15.64 10.59 6.17
CA GLY A 238 16.75 11.52 5.96
C GLY A 238 17.00 12.67 6.94
N LEU A 239 16.11 13.09 7.81
CA LEU A 239 16.29 14.40 8.46
C LEU A 239 16.29 14.43 9.99
N ASN A 240 15.96 13.37 10.71
CA ASN A 240 16.12 13.37 12.16
C ASN A 240 16.38 11.98 12.74
N LYS A 241 17.63 11.67 13.03
CA LYS A 241 18.08 10.45 13.74
C LYS A 241 17.54 10.31 15.18
N LYS A 242 16.67 11.19 15.66
CA LYS A 242 16.23 11.25 17.06
C LYS A 242 14.85 10.69 17.38
N ARG A 243 14.07 10.25 16.39
CA ARG A 243 12.85 9.45 16.63
C ARG A 243 12.89 8.18 15.77
N VAL A 244 13.72 7.25 16.18
CA VAL A 244 13.70 5.90 15.65
C VAL A 244 12.56 5.19 16.35
N CYS A 245 11.33 5.30 15.81
CA CYS A 245 10.34 4.28 16.05
C CYS A 245 10.92 2.95 15.54
N ASN A 246 10.81 1.91 16.33
CA ASN A 246 11.32 0.60 15.98
C ASN A 246 10.65 0.20 14.65
N LYS A 247 11.44 -0.11 13.60
CA LYS A 247 10.93 -0.50 12.26
C LYS A 247 9.88 -1.62 12.31
N ARG A 248 9.94 -2.44 13.36
CA ARG A 248 8.97 -3.52 13.61
C ARG A 248 7.62 -2.95 14.07
N GLU A 249 7.62 -1.93 14.90
CA GLU A 249 6.42 -1.27 15.41
C GLU A 249 5.68 -0.53 14.28
N GLN A 250 6.39 0.23 13.45
CA GLN A 250 5.83 0.88 12.26
C GLN A 250 5.17 -0.11 11.30
N SER A 251 5.83 -1.20 10.98
CA SER A 251 5.26 -2.20 10.07
C SER A 251 3.98 -2.82 10.63
N THR A 252 3.90 -2.99 11.96
CA THR A 252 2.70 -3.50 12.64
C THR A 252 1.53 -2.51 12.52
N ILE A 253 1.76 -1.22 12.70
CA ILE A 253 0.76 -0.17 12.53
C ILE A 253 0.17 -0.19 11.12
N THR A 254 1.03 -0.26 10.11
CA THR A 254 0.59 -0.31 8.70
C THR A 254 -0.20 -1.60 8.41
N GLY A 255 0.23 -2.75 8.96
CA GLY A 255 -0.48 -4.02 8.84
C GLY A 255 -1.91 -3.96 9.41
N GLU A 256 -2.05 -3.38 10.60
CA GLU A 256 -3.36 -3.18 11.24
C GLU A 256 -4.25 -2.21 10.46
N ALA A 257 -3.68 -1.14 9.92
CA ALA A 257 -4.41 -0.18 9.08
C ALA A 257 -4.96 -0.83 7.81
N ILE A 258 -4.16 -1.63 7.10
CA ILE A 258 -4.59 -2.36 5.90
C ILE A 258 -5.67 -3.39 6.25
N LYS A 259 -5.50 -4.16 7.31
CA LYS A 259 -6.51 -5.10 7.80
C LYS A 259 -7.84 -4.39 8.06
N HIS A 260 -7.81 -3.25 8.74
CA HIS A 260 -9.01 -2.47 9.04
C HIS A 260 -9.71 -2.01 7.76
N LEU A 261 -8.97 -1.47 6.79
CA LEU A 261 -9.54 -1.08 5.49
C LEU A 261 -10.19 -2.26 4.77
N LEU A 262 -9.60 -3.44 4.82
CA LEU A 262 -10.18 -4.64 4.20
C LEU A 262 -11.47 -5.09 4.88
N CYS A 263 -11.69 -4.74 6.15
CA CYS A 263 -12.92 -4.97 6.88
C CYS A 263 -13.97 -3.88 6.66
N ALA A 264 -13.57 -2.67 6.27
CA ALA A 264 -14.48 -1.57 5.99
C ALA A 264 -15.31 -1.83 4.72
N ASP A 265 -16.40 -1.09 4.57
CA ASP A 265 -17.19 -1.13 3.35
C ASP A 265 -16.37 -0.70 2.15
N ALA A 266 -16.28 -1.59 1.15
CA ALA A 266 -15.41 -1.39 0.00
C ALA A 266 -15.87 -0.22 -0.88
N GLU A 267 -17.17 -0.09 -1.08
CA GLU A 267 -17.77 0.94 -1.92
C GLU A 267 -17.65 2.32 -1.27
N LEU A 268 -17.97 2.42 0.01
CA LEU A 268 -17.90 3.68 0.74
C LEU A 268 -16.46 4.21 0.89
N CYS A 269 -15.48 3.34 1.08
CA CYS A 269 -14.09 3.78 1.26
C CYS A 269 -13.28 3.84 -0.05
N SER A 270 -13.82 3.40 -1.20
CA SER A 270 -13.10 3.40 -2.47
C SER A 270 -12.65 4.80 -2.89
N GLY A 271 -11.47 4.87 -3.53
CA GLY A 271 -10.87 6.11 -4.03
C GLY A 271 -10.21 7.00 -2.97
N HIS A 272 -10.23 6.59 -1.70
CA HIS A 272 -9.59 7.33 -0.61
C HIS A 272 -8.15 6.87 -0.38
N HIS A 273 -7.31 7.83 -0.03
CA HIS A 273 -5.89 7.64 0.27
C HIS A 273 -5.64 8.07 1.71
N PHE A 274 -5.13 7.16 2.52
CA PHE A 274 -4.97 7.33 3.96
C PHE A 274 -3.49 7.34 4.35
N THR A 275 -3.20 7.89 5.53
CA THR A 275 -2.00 7.51 6.26
C THR A 275 -2.36 6.41 7.26
N ASP A 276 -1.42 5.53 7.57
CA ASP A 276 -1.64 4.48 8.57
C ASP A 276 -1.99 5.06 9.94
N GLU A 277 -1.33 6.15 10.33
CA GLU A 277 -1.63 6.89 11.56
C GLU A 277 -3.09 7.38 11.60
N SER A 278 -3.61 7.90 10.48
CA SER A 278 -5.00 8.41 10.42
C SER A 278 -6.03 7.30 10.67
N ILE A 279 -5.78 6.11 10.13
CA ILE A 279 -6.64 4.94 10.34
C ILE A 279 -6.55 4.45 11.79
N VAL A 280 -5.34 4.30 12.33
CA VAL A 280 -5.16 3.82 13.70
C VAL A 280 -5.73 4.81 14.73
N ARG A 281 -5.57 6.10 14.50
CA ARG A 281 -6.21 7.13 15.33
C ARG A 281 -7.73 6.99 15.31
N TRP A 282 -8.32 6.76 14.14
CA TRP A 282 -9.75 6.52 14.00
C TRP A 282 -10.19 5.25 14.77
N ILE A 283 -9.46 4.14 14.64
CA ILE A 283 -9.72 2.87 15.36
C ILE A 283 -9.74 3.11 16.87
N ASN A 284 -8.73 3.81 17.39
CA ASN A 284 -8.60 4.06 18.83
C ASN A 284 -9.74 4.94 19.37
N ASN A 285 -10.12 5.96 18.62
CA ASN A 285 -11.21 6.86 19.01
C ASN A 285 -12.58 6.17 19.02
N ASN A 286 -12.77 5.12 18.20
CA ASN A 286 -14.06 4.39 18.10
C ASN A 286 -14.07 3.07 18.90
N LYS A 287 -12.97 2.68 19.54
CA LYS A 287 -12.95 1.58 20.54
C LYS A 287 -13.36 2.03 21.94
N LEU A 288 -13.44 3.34 22.18
CA LEU A 288 -13.78 3.94 23.46
C LEU A 288 -15.28 4.26 23.60
N ASN A 289 -16.05 3.98 22.57
CA ASN A 289 -17.52 4.02 22.55
C ASN A 289 -18.11 2.61 22.32
#